data_363d746a65bf2b2b011b20a19a1026e6
#
_entry.id   363d746a65bf2b2b011b20a19a1026e6
#
_cell.length_a   1.000
_cell.length_b   1.000
_cell.length_c   1.000
_cell.angle_alpha   90.00
_cell.angle_beta   90.00
_cell.angle_gamma   90.00
#
_symmetry.space_group_name_H-M   'P 1'
#
loop_
_entity.id
_entity.type
_entity.pdbx_description
1 polymer ?
#
loop_
_entity_poly.entity_id
_entity_poly.type
_entity_poly.pdbx_seq_one_letter_code
_entity_poly.pdbx_strand_id
1 'polypeptide(L)'
;MKNERSESSMKWKKYLNMVVNLIMSALFITLIFSIFLIVSSKASGEEPNFFGYQLKTVLSGSMEPEFKTGSIIAIRLTDVNDQFNKNEIITFRTKENILVTHRIVDVQGNEYITKGDSNDGADVEPVLSQNIIGKYTGFTIPYIGYAMNFANSKLGSALLLIIPGLYLIGYSIYTISLAFRQVGNSTNSEC
;
A
#
# COMPACT_ATOMS: atom_id res chain seq x y z
N MET A 1 14.23 44.76 25.67
CA MET A 1 13.85 44.45 24.25
C MET A 1 14.86 43.58 23.51
N LYS A 2 16.21 43.67 23.68
CA LYS A 2 17.18 42.80 22.99
C LYS A 2 17.23 41.38 23.53
N ASN A 3 16.95 41.18 24.83
CA ASN A 3 17.00 39.88 25.50
C ASN A 3 15.79 38.98 25.17
N GLU A 4 14.58 39.53 25.06
CA GLU A 4 13.36 38.77 24.73
C GLU A 4 13.37 38.20 23.32
N ARG A 5 13.95 38.92 22.36
CA ARG A 5 14.14 38.48 20.98
C ARG A 5 15.12 37.29 20.87
N SER A 6 16.13 37.23 21.72
CA SER A 6 17.11 36.14 21.79
C SER A 6 16.48 34.90 22.38
N GLU A 7 15.69 35.00 23.46
CA GLU A 7 15.00 33.86 24.08
C GLU A 7 13.93 33.26 23.19
N SER A 8 13.13 34.08 22.51
CA SER A 8 12.10 33.59 21.60
C SER A 8 12.70 32.84 20.40
N SER A 9 13.84 33.35 19.84
CA SER A 9 14.54 32.68 18.74
C SER A 9 15.16 31.34 19.16
N MET A 10 15.62 31.22 20.39
CA MET A 10 16.19 30.00 20.94
C MET A 10 15.12 28.95 21.21
N LYS A 11 13.96 29.34 21.74
CA LYS A 11 12.79 28.44 21.94
C LYS A 11 12.24 27.95 20.60
N TRP A 12 12.15 28.82 19.59
CA TRP A 12 11.72 28.46 18.24
C TRP A 12 12.66 27.45 17.58
N LYS A 13 13.98 27.64 17.68
CA LYS A 13 14.97 26.66 17.15
C LYS A 13 14.87 25.32 17.83
N LYS A 14 14.69 25.29 19.15
CA LYS A 14 14.50 24.04 19.92
C LYS A 14 13.23 23.30 19.49
N TYR A 15 12.13 24.03 19.30
CA TYR A 15 10.89 23.47 18.82
C TYR A 15 11.01 22.91 17.39
N LEU A 16 11.65 23.69 16.49
CA LEU A 16 11.91 23.24 15.12
C LEU A 16 12.76 21.98 15.07
N ASN A 17 13.84 21.90 15.87
CA ASN A 17 14.66 20.70 15.95
C ASN A 17 13.89 19.48 16.51
N MET A 18 13.01 19.70 17.47
CA MET A 18 12.14 18.63 18.00
C MET A 18 11.20 18.10 16.93
N VAL A 19 10.57 18.98 16.17
CA VAL A 19 9.68 18.62 15.05
C VAL A 19 10.44 17.87 13.95
N VAL A 20 11.63 18.36 13.57
CA VAL A 20 12.47 17.69 12.58
C VAL A 20 12.89 16.29 13.07
N ASN A 21 13.32 16.14 14.31
CA ASN A 21 13.69 14.84 14.87
C ASN A 21 12.50 13.87 14.92
N LEU A 22 11.30 14.38 15.23
CA LEU A 22 10.07 13.58 15.20
C LEU A 22 9.76 13.07 13.79
N ILE A 23 9.84 13.96 12.79
CA ILE A 23 9.64 13.60 11.38
C ILE A 23 10.69 12.57 10.92
N MET A 24 11.96 12.76 11.29
CA MET A 24 13.02 11.84 10.93
C MET A 24 12.82 10.46 11.57
N SER A 25 12.42 10.42 12.85
CA SER A 25 12.08 9.16 13.53
C SER A 25 10.90 8.45 12.86
N ALA A 26 9.86 9.19 12.50
CA ALA A 26 8.69 8.65 11.80
C ALA A 26 9.08 8.08 10.43
N LEU A 27 9.90 8.79 9.64
CA LEU A 27 10.41 8.31 8.35
C LEU A 27 11.25 7.03 8.51
N PHE A 28 12.11 6.97 9.53
CA PHE A 28 12.93 5.79 9.81
C PHE A 28 12.07 4.57 10.18
N ILE A 29 11.07 4.77 11.05
CA ILE A 29 10.12 3.70 11.44
C ILE A 29 9.33 3.23 10.20
N THR A 30 8.87 4.15 9.37
CA THR A 30 8.14 3.83 8.14
C THR A 30 9.00 3.03 7.17
N LEU A 31 10.28 3.37 7.05
CA LEU A 31 11.24 2.64 6.20
C LEU A 31 11.44 1.20 6.70
N ILE A 32 11.68 1.01 8.01
CA ILE A 32 11.83 -0.33 8.60
C ILE A 32 10.55 -1.15 8.40
N PHE A 33 9.39 -0.55 8.65
CA PHE A 33 8.10 -1.20 8.48
C PHE A 33 7.86 -1.60 7.01
N SER A 34 8.23 -0.74 6.05
CA SER A 34 8.14 -1.05 4.63
C SER A 34 9.04 -2.21 4.22
N ILE A 35 10.28 -2.26 4.72
CA ILE A 35 11.20 -3.37 4.49
C ILE A 35 10.61 -4.67 5.07
N PHE A 36 10.08 -4.62 6.29
CA PHE A 36 9.43 -5.77 6.93
C PHE A 36 8.26 -6.29 6.10
N LEU A 37 7.39 -5.42 5.59
CA LEU A 37 6.26 -5.81 4.74
C LEU A 37 6.73 -6.47 3.42
N ILE A 38 7.75 -5.89 2.76
CA ILE A 38 8.29 -6.44 1.50
C ILE A 38 8.90 -7.84 1.73
N VAL A 39 9.68 -8.01 2.80
CA VAL A 39 10.31 -9.29 3.12
C VAL A 39 9.24 -10.32 3.50
N SER A 40 8.27 -9.95 4.32
CA SER A 40 7.18 -10.82 4.75
C SER A 40 6.31 -11.29 3.56
N SER A 41 5.97 -10.38 2.65
CA SER A 41 5.20 -10.70 1.45
C SER A 41 5.93 -11.65 0.50
N LYS A 42 7.25 -11.48 0.34
CA LYS A 42 8.06 -12.40 -0.49
C LYS A 42 8.27 -13.78 0.15
N ALA A 43 8.33 -13.85 1.47
CA ALA A 43 8.53 -15.10 2.19
C ALA A 43 7.28 -16.01 2.17
N SER A 44 6.09 -15.41 2.14
CA SER A 44 4.82 -16.16 2.17
C SER A 44 4.39 -16.68 0.80
N GLY A 45 4.91 -16.15 -0.32
CA GLY A 45 4.48 -16.50 -1.68
C GLY A 45 3.01 -16.18 -2.00
N GLU A 46 2.25 -15.74 -1.01
CA GLU A 46 0.85 -15.35 -1.10
C GLU A 46 0.69 -13.84 -0.89
N GLU A 47 -0.38 -13.30 -1.46
CA GLU A 47 -0.71 -11.90 -1.21
C GLU A 47 -1.07 -11.66 0.27
N PRO A 48 -0.68 -10.52 0.86
CA PRO A 48 -0.92 -10.23 2.26
C PRO A 48 -2.40 -10.38 2.63
N ASN A 49 -2.67 -11.21 3.62
CA ASN A 49 -4.00 -11.46 4.17
C ASN A 49 -4.10 -10.81 5.55
N PHE A 50 -5.10 -9.95 5.74
CA PHE A 50 -5.38 -9.26 7.00
C PHE A 50 -6.75 -9.73 7.53
N PHE A 51 -6.75 -10.58 8.54
CA PHE A 51 -7.97 -11.06 9.19
C PHE A 51 -9.02 -11.66 8.24
N GLY A 52 -8.57 -12.40 7.20
CA GLY A 52 -9.47 -12.98 6.21
C GLY A 52 -9.86 -12.05 5.05
N TYR A 53 -9.24 -10.87 4.96
CA TYR A 53 -9.44 -9.92 3.86
C TYR A 53 -8.17 -9.75 3.04
N GLN A 54 -8.33 -9.61 1.73
CA GLN A 54 -7.26 -9.23 0.81
C GLN A 54 -7.63 -7.98 0.02
N LEU A 55 -6.61 -7.19 -0.33
CA LEU A 55 -6.77 -6.04 -1.22
C LEU A 55 -6.34 -6.43 -2.63
N LYS A 56 -7.20 -6.17 -3.60
CA LYS A 56 -6.94 -6.44 -5.02
C LYS A 56 -6.95 -5.16 -5.82
N THR A 57 -5.99 -5.04 -6.74
CA THR A 57 -5.95 -3.90 -7.69
C THR A 57 -6.76 -4.24 -8.93
N VAL A 58 -7.67 -3.34 -9.29
CA VAL A 58 -8.50 -3.44 -10.49
C VAL A 58 -7.68 -3.00 -11.70
N LEU A 59 -7.42 -3.91 -12.63
CA LEU A 59 -6.58 -3.69 -13.79
C LEU A 59 -7.36 -3.40 -15.08
N SER A 60 -8.66 -3.68 -15.10
CA SER A 60 -9.53 -3.48 -16.28
C SER A 60 -10.83 -2.77 -15.90
N GLY A 61 -11.56 -2.26 -16.91
CA GLY A 61 -12.86 -1.59 -16.72
C GLY A 61 -14.06 -2.53 -16.79
N SER A 62 -13.88 -3.86 -16.78
CA SER A 62 -14.98 -4.82 -16.96
C SER A 62 -16.10 -4.69 -15.92
N MET A 63 -15.79 -4.13 -14.74
CA MET A 63 -16.74 -3.93 -13.65
C MET A 63 -17.23 -2.48 -13.50
N GLU A 64 -16.96 -1.62 -14.47
CA GLU A 64 -17.54 -0.27 -14.46
C GLU A 64 -19.06 -0.35 -14.68
N PRO A 65 -19.86 0.46 -13.98
CA PRO A 65 -19.50 1.58 -13.11
C PRO A 65 -19.25 1.22 -11.63
N GLU A 66 -19.40 -0.05 -11.21
CA GLU A 66 -19.27 -0.46 -9.80
C GLU A 66 -17.94 -0.02 -9.19
N PHE A 67 -16.82 -0.34 -9.88
CA PHE A 67 -15.49 0.21 -9.56
C PHE A 67 -14.66 0.37 -10.82
N LYS A 68 -13.87 1.43 -10.84
CA LYS A 68 -13.07 1.86 -12.00
C LYS A 68 -11.69 1.21 -12.03
N THR A 69 -11.12 1.12 -13.23
CA THR A 69 -9.71 0.76 -13.42
C THR A 69 -8.79 1.60 -12.52
N GLY A 70 -7.79 0.97 -11.92
CA GLY A 70 -6.88 1.62 -10.97
C GLY A 70 -7.43 1.78 -9.56
N SER A 71 -8.61 1.23 -9.26
CA SER A 71 -9.12 1.14 -7.90
C SER A 71 -8.46 -0.01 -7.13
N ILE A 72 -8.52 0.07 -5.80
CA ILE A 72 -8.28 -1.06 -4.91
C ILE A 72 -9.63 -1.49 -4.34
N ILE A 73 -9.90 -2.78 -4.40
CA ILE A 73 -11.08 -3.39 -3.79
C ILE A 73 -10.66 -4.32 -2.65
N ALA A 74 -11.51 -4.41 -1.62
CA ALA A 74 -11.34 -5.41 -0.57
C ALA A 74 -12.22 -6.62 -0.85
N ILE A 75 -11.63 -7.81 -0.83
CA ILE A 75 -12.33 -9.08 -0.90
C ILE A 75 -12.21 -9.81 0.44
N ARG A 76 -13.29 -10.42 0.90
CA ARG A 76 -13.27 -11.41 1.98
C ARG A 76 -12.92 -12.76 1.37
N LEU A 77 -11.86 -13.38 1.87
CA LEU A 77 -11.48 -14.72 1.45
C LEU A 77 -12.60 -15.72 1.76
N THR A 78 -12.74 -16.68 0.89
CA THR A 78 -13.80 -17.71 0.99
C THR A 78 -13.30 -18.96 1.68
N ASP A 79 -14.19 -19.58 2.43
CA ASP A 79 -14.01 -20.93 2.97
C ASP A 79 -14.63 -21.98 2.03
N VAL A 80 -14.21 -23.23 2.18
CA VAL A 80 -14.60 -24.35 1.30
C VAL A 80 -16.12 -24.56 1.23
N ASN A 81 -16.86 -24.12 2.25
CA ASN A 81 -18.31 -24.28 2.36
C ASN A 81 -19.11 -23.01 2.01
N ASP A 82 -18.44 -21.93 1.59
CA ASP A 82 -19.12 -20.70 1.22
C ASP A 82 -19.98 -20.92 -0.02
N GLN A 83 -21.25 -20.47 0.05
CA GLN A 83 -22.17 -20.41 -1.07
C GLN A 83 -22.39 -18.96 -1.48
N PHE A 84 -22.52 -18.75 -2.79
CA PHE A 84 -22.68 -17.43 -3.35
C PHE A 84 -24.03 -17.32 -4.07
N ASN A 85 -24.60 -16.13 -4.00
CA ASN A 85 -25.89 -15.84 -4.59
C ASN A 85 -25.74 -14.99 -5.87
N LYS A 86 -26.78 -15.03 -6.68
CA LYS A 86 -26.91 -14.11 -7.81
C LYS A 86 -26.75 -12.65 -7.36
N ASN A 87 -26.10 -11.83 -8.17
CA ASN A 87 -25.73 -10.43 -7.97
C ASN A 87 -24.53 -10.21 -7.02
N GLU A 88 -23.97 -11.23 -6.40
CA GLU A 88 -22.73 -11.08 -5.65
C GLU A 88 -21.53 -10.96 -6.60
N ILE A 89 -20.54 -10.17 -6.19
CA ILE A 89 -19.30 -9.99 -6.95
C ILE A 89 -18.25 -10.89 -6.32
N ILE A 90 -17.65 -11.74 -7.13
CA ILE A 90 -16.62 -12.71 -6.70
C ILE A 90 -15.31 -12.49 -7.44
N THR A 91 -14.21 -12.77 -6.76
CA THR A 91 -12.88 -12.87 -7.37
C THR A 91 -12.53 -14.34 -7.47
N PHE A 92 -12.21 -14.79 -8.66
CA PHE A 92 -11.91 -16.18 -8.96
C PHE A 92 -10.69 -16.30 -9.88
N ARG A 93 -10.17 -17.52 -9.96
CA ARG A 93 -9.05 -17.88 -10.81
C ARG A 93 -9.53 -18.63 -12.04
N THR A 94 -9.16 -18.16 -13.21
CA THR A 94 -9.44 -18.84 -14.48
C THR A 94 -8.52 -20.05 -14.67
N LYS A 95 -8.80 -20.89 -15.70
CA LYS A 95 -7.95 -22.01 -16.08
C LYS A 95 -6.53 -21.58 -16.49
N GLU A 96 -6.40 -20.37 -17.04
CA GLU A 96 -5.12 -19.75 -17.41
C GLU A 96 -4.39 -19.16 -16.20
N ASN A 97 -4.88 -19.40 -14.99
CA ASN A 97 -4.32 -18.89 -13.73
C ASN A 97 -4.40 -17.36 -13.59
N ILE A 98 -5.35 -16.71 -14.30
CA ILE A 98 -5.59 -15.28 -14.23
C ILE A 98 -6.65 -15.00 -13.16
N LEU A 99 -6.45 -13.92 -12.38
CA LEU A 99 -7.44 -13.43 -11.42
C LEU A 99 -8.44 -12.54 -12.14
N VAL A 100 -9.72 -12.86 -11.99
CA VAL A 100 -10.85 -12.10 -12.52
C VAL A 100 -11.82 -11.77 -11.40
N THR A 101 -12.43 -10.59 -11.46
CA THR A 101 -13.50 -10.19 -10.52
C THR A 101 -14.71 -9.80 -11.33
N HIS A 102 -15.77 -10.59 -11.25
CA HIS A 102 -17.02 -10.39 -11.99
C HIS A 102 -18.23 -10.65 -11.10
N ARG A 103 -19.41 -10.25 -11.57
CA ARG A 103 -20.69 -10.43 -10.90
C ARG A 103 -21.33 -11.76 -11.30
N ILE A 104 -21.89 -12.48 -10.33
CA ILE A 104 -22.69 -13.68 -10.58
C ILE A 104 -24.01 -13.27 -11.20
N VAL A 105 -24.27 -13.75 -12.40
CA VAL A 105 -25.55 -13.52 -13.12
C VAL A 105 -26.49 -14.71 -13.06
N ASP A 106 -25.96 -15.92 -12.80
CA ASP A 106 -26.76 -17.13 -12.60
C ASP A 106 -26.00 -18.14 -11.75
N VAL A 107 -26.73 -19.06 -11.09
CA VAL A 107 -26.18 -20.12 -10.24
C VAL A 107 -26.77 -21.46 -10.65
N GLN A 108 -25.91 -22.42 -11.00
CA GLN A 108 -26.30 -23.75 -11.48
C GLN A 108 -25.63 -24.83 -10.62
N GLY A 109 -26.26 -25.14 -9.49
CA GLY A 109 -25.69 -26.07 -8.53
C GLY A 109 -24.40 -25.56 -7.91
N ASN A 110 -23.26 -26.12 -8.28
CA ASN A 110 -21.92 -25.71 -7.80
C ASN A 110 -21.14 -24.88 -8.81
N GLU A 111 -21.81 -24.42 -9.87
CA GLU A 111 -21.25 -23.62 -10.95
C GLU A 111 -21.90 -22.23 -10.94
N TYR A 112 -21.08 -21.21 -11.12
CA TYR A 112 -21.49 -19.82 -11.15
C TYR A 112 -21.25 -19.22 -12.54
N ILE A 113 -22.28 -18.71 -13.16
CA ILE A 113 -22.16 -17.95 -14.41
C ILE A 113 -21.88 -16.51 -14.03
N THR A 114 -20.75 -15.98 -14.50
CA THR A 114 -20.29 -14.64 -14.16
C THR A 114 -20.30 -13.72 -15.36
N LYS A 115 -20.30 -12.41 -15.09
CA LYS A 115 -20.26 -11.37 -16.13
C LYS A 115 -19.65 -10.10 -15.55
N GLY A 116 -18.75 -9.46 -16.29
CA GLY A 116 -18.34 -8.08 -16.01
C GLY A 116 -19.47 -7.10 -16.25
N ASP A 117 -19.69 -6.15 -15.37
CA ASP A 117 -20.82 -5.21 -15.43
C ASP A 117 -20.85 -4.39 -16.73
N SER A 118 -19.67 -4.07 -17.31
CA SER A 118 -19.54 -3.37 -18.59
C SER A 118 -19.39 -4.30 -19.81
N ASN A 119 -19.38 -5.62 -19.62
CA ASN A 119 -19.27 -6.56 -20.73
C ASN A 119 -20.63 -6.78 -21.40
N ASP A 120 -20.65 -7.09 -22.69
CA ASP A 120 -21.90 -7.35 -23.44
C ASP A 120 -22.51 -8.71 -23.06
N GLY A 121 -21.69 -9.75 -22.88
CA GLY A 121 -22.10 -11.12 -22.58
C GLY A 121 -21.55 -11.66 -21.27
N ALA A 122 -22.13 -12.78 -20.83
CA ALA A 122 -21.58 -13.56 -19.72
C ALA A 122 -20.24 -14.21 -20.10
N ASP A 123 -19.45 -14.55 -19.11
CA ASP A 123 -18.20 -15.28 -19.31
C ASP A 123 -18.49 -16.66 -19.94
N VAL A 124 -17.62 -17.07 -20.84
CA VAL A 124 -17.84 -18.32 -21.64
C VAL A 124 -17.78 -19.56 -20.74
N GLU A 125 -16.92 -19.52 -19.73
CA GLU A 125 -16.74 -20.67 -18.82
C GLU A 125 -17.38 -20.39 -17.46
N PRO A 126 -18.13 -21.36 -16.93
CA PRO A 126 -18.66 -21.27 -15.58
C PRO A 126 -17.52 -21.35 -14.55
N VAL A 127 -17.70 -20.66 -13.45
CA VAL A 127 -16.76 -20.65 -12.32
C VAL A 127 -17.19 -21.71 -11.32
N LEU A 128 -16.27 -22.64 -11.01
CA LEU A 128 -16.48 -23.63 -9.95
C LEU A 128 -16.20 -23.01 -8.57
N SER A 129 -16.93 -23.43 -7.53
CA SER A 129 -16.75 -22.95 -6.16
C SER A 129 -15.28 -23.01 -5.69
N GLN A 130 -14.58 -24.07 -6.03
CA GLN A 130 -13.17 -24.25 -5.66
C GLN A 130 -12.20 -23.25 -6.28
N ASN A 131 -12.61 -22.56 -7.35
CA ASN A 131 -11.80 -21.55 -8.05
C ASN A 131 -12.05 -20.14 -7.51
N ILE A 132 -13.04 -19.98 -6.62
CA ILE A 132 -13.39 -18.71 -6.02
C ILE A 132 -12.41 -18.43 -4.88
N ILE A 133 -11.77 -17.27 -4.91
CA ILE A 133 -10.80 -16.82 -3.91
C ILE A 133 -11.48 -15.98 -2.84
N GLY A 134 -12.42 -15.13 -3.24
CA GLY A 134 -13.08 -14.27 -2.29
C GLY A 134 -14.27 -13.53 -2.90
N LYS A 135 -15.06 -12.94 -1.99
CA LYS A 135 -16.22 -12.11 -2.29
C LYS A 135 -15.89 -10.65 -2.05
N TYR A 136 -16.28 -9.78 -2.98
CA TYR A 136 -16.18 -8.33 -2.82
C TYR A 136 -17.02 -7.84 -1.62
N THR A 137 -16.43 -6.96 -0.82
CA THR A 137 -17.04 -6.49 0.44
C THR A 137 -17.85 -5.21 0.31
N GLY A 138 -17.89 -4.59 -0.87
CA GLY A 138 -18.44 -3.25 -1.07
C GLY A 138 -17.42 -2.12 -0.80
N PHE A 139 -16.20 -2.44 -0.37
CA PHE A 139 -15.17 -1.42 -0.09
C PHE A 139 -14.27 -1.22 -1.31
N THR A 140 -14.21 0.01 -1.80
CA THR A 140 -13.38 0.42 -2.94
C THR A 140 -12.68 1.74 -2.65
N ILE A 141 -11.39 1.82 -2.95
CA ILE A 141 -10.64 3.07 -2.95
C ILE A 141 -10.23 3.37 -4.40
N PRO A 142 -10.82 4.39 -5.03
CA PRO A 142 -10.54 4.70 -6.43
C PRO A 142 -9.11 5.24 -6.61
N TYR A 143 -8.50 4.93 -7.76
CA TYR A 143 -7.20 5.43 -8.24
C TYR A 143 -5.95 5.06 -7.42
N ILE A 144 -6.07 4.59 -6.20
CA ILE A 144 -4.92 4.20 -5.35
C ILE A 144 -4.15 3.01 -5.91
N GLY A 145 -4.80 2.14 -6.69
CA GLY A 145 -4.17 1.02 -7.36
C GLY A 145 -3.03 1.42 -8.30
N TYR A 146 -3.07 2.60 -8.90
CA TYR A 146 -1.94 3.12 -9.71
C TYR A 146 -0.71 3.37 -8.85
N ALA A 147 -0.87 3.93 -7.65
CA ALA A 147 0.23 4.14 -6.71
C ALA A 147 0.79 2.80 -6.21
N MET A 148 -0.08 1.83 -5.93
CA MET A 148 0.35 0.47 -5.54
C MET A 148 1.08 -0.25 -6.66
N ASN A 149 0.57 -0.18 -7.89
CA ASN A 149 1.26 -0.77 -9.04
C ASN A 149 2.64 -0.14 -9.25
N PHE A 150 2.75 1.19 -9.10
CA PHE A 150 4.05 1.86 -9.13
C PHE A 150 4.95 1.36 -8.00
N ALA A 151 4.46 1.30 -6.76
CA ALA A 151 5.24 0.83 -5.60
C ALA A 151 5.72 -0.62 -5.77
N ASN A 152 4.92 -1.49 -6.40
CA ASN A 152 5.24 -2.89 -6.65
C ASN A 152 6.14 -3.09 -7.90
N SER A 153 6.28 -2.08 -8.74
CA SER A 153 7.18 -2.15 -9.88
C SER A 153 8.66 -2.17 -9.43
N LYS A 154 9.55 -2.76 -10.23
CA LYS A 154 10.99 -2.81 -9.93
C LYS A 154 11.58 -1.41 -9.72
N LEU A 155 11.16 -0.44 -10.54
CA LEU A 155 11.63 0.94 -10.46
C LEU A 155 11.01 1.67 -9.27
N GLY A 156 9.71 1.54 -9.07
CA GLY A 156 8.99 2.21 -7.97
C GLY A 156 9.46 1.76 -6.60
N SER A 157 9.60 0.45 -6.38
CA SER A 157 10.12 -0.09 -5.11
C SER A 157 11.55 0.37 -4.83
N ALA A 158 12.41 0.41 -5.86
CA ALA A 158 13.77 0.92 -5.71
C ALA A 158 13.79 2.42 -5.35
N LEU A 159 12.99 3.24 -6.03
CA LEU A 159 12.92 4.69 -5.75
C LEU A 159 12.34 4.97 -4.36
N LEU A 160 11.31 4.25 -3.93
CA LEU A 160 10.71 4.39 -2.62
C LEU A 160 11.66 4.04 -1.46
N LEU A 161 12.66 3.19 -1.71
CA LEU A 161 13.70 2.86 -0.73
C LEU A 161 14.90 3.80 -0.82
N ILE A 162 15.38 4.09 -2.03
CA ILE A 162 16.60 4.85 -2.25
C ILE A 162 16.42 6.33 -1.88
N ILE A 163 15.31 6.97 -2.29
CA ILE A 163 15.10 8.39 -2.06
C ILE A 163 15.08 8.73 -0.55
N PRO A 164 14.24 8.11 0.29
CA PRO A 164 14.27 8.39 1.72
C PRO A 164 15.58 7.94 2.38
N GLY A 165 16.20 6.85 1.90
CA GLY A 165 17.50 6.40 2.40
C GLY A 165 18.62 7.43 2.16
N LEU A 166 18.74 7.97 0.96
CA LEU A 166 19.71 9.03 0.64
C LEU A 166 19.44 10.31 1.43
N TYR A 167 18.18 10.67 1.62
CA TYR A 167 17.80 11.82 2.43
C TYR A 167 18.25 11.64 3.89
N LEU A 168 18.03 10.45 4.48
CA LEU A 168 18.46 10.14 5.84
C LEU A 168 20.00 10.20 6.00
N ILE A 169 20.74 9.66 5.03
CA ILE A 169 22.20 9.71 5.01
C ILE A 169 22.68 11.16 4.91
N GLY A 170 22.14 11.95 3.99
CA GLY A 170 22.50 13.35 3.82
C GLY A 170 22.23 14.18 5.09
N TYR A 171 21.08 13.96 5.73
CA TYR A 171 20.73 14.61 7.00
C TYR A 171 21.69 14.20 8.13
N SER A 172 22.05 12.92 8.21
CA SER A 172 23.01 12.42 9.21
C SER A 172 24.36 13.08 9.05
N ILE A 173 24.90 13.13 7.82
CA ILE A 173 26.18 13.79 7.52
C ILE A 173 26.13 15.28 7.88
N TYR A 174 25.06 15.97 7.53
CA TYR A 174 24.84 17.39 7.88
C TYR A 174 24.87 17.60 9.40
N THR A 175 24.15 16.79 10.16
CA THR A 175 24.05 16.90 11.61
C THR A 175 25.41 16.63 12.28
N ILE A 176 26.13 15.60 11.82
CA ILE A 176 27.48 15.27 12.30
C ILE A 176 28.45 16.41 12.02
N SER A 177 28.42 17.00 10.81
CA SER A 177 29.30 18.11 10.44
C SER A 177 29.05 19.36 11.30
N LEU A 178 27.80 19.63 11.66
CA LEU A 178 27.46 20.71 12.60
C LEU A 178 28.02 20.45 14.00
N ALA A 179 27.89 19.22 14.50
CA ALA A 179 28.42 18.84 15.81
C ALA A 179 29.96 19.03 15.88
N PHE A 180 30.68 18.60 14.86
CA PHE A 180 32.15 18.80 14.81
C PHE A 180 32.54 20.29 14.76
N ARG A 181 31.80 21.13 14.03
CA ARG A 181 32.06 22.58 14.02
C ARG A 181 31.85 23.23 15.40
N GLN A 182 30.85 22.78 16.16
CA GLN A 182 30.62 23.30 17.52
C GLN A 182 31.71 22.90 18.47
N VAL A 183 32.18 21.66 18.43
CA VAL A 183 33.32 21.19 19.27
C VAL A 183 34.61 21.93 18.91
N GLY A 184 34.94 22.12 17.63
CA GLY A 184 36.14 22.85 17.20
C GLY A 184 36.15 24.34 17.61
N ASN A 185 34.96 24.99 17.68
CA ASN A 185 34.85 26.38 18.13
C ASN A 185 34.97 26.51 19.65
N SER A 186 34.55 25.54 20.45
CA SER A 186 34.70 25.56 21.90
C SER A 186 36.15 25.37 22.34
N THR A 187 36.93 24.55 21.62
CA THR A 187 38.36 24.33 21.91
C THR A 187 39.23 25.57 21.62
N ASN A 188 38.83 26.39 20.62
CA ASN A 188 39.55 27.62 20.28
C ASN A 188 39.23 28.83 21.18
N SER A 189 38.22 28.72 22.05
CA SER A 189 37.83 29.78 22.99
C SER A 189 38.45 29.61 24.38
N GLU A 190 39.15 28.51 24.63
CA GLU A 190 39.84 28.23 25.91
C GLU A 190 41.39 28.40 25.83
N CYS A 191 41.94 28.79 24.67
CA CYS A 191 43.31 29.25 24.50
C CYS A 191 43.36 30.77 24.34
#